data_7a654d32cc46088821264a473e129ce9
#
_entry.id   7a654d32cc46088821264a473e129ce9
#
_cell.length_a   1.000
_cell.length_b   1.000
_cell.length_c   1.000
_cell.angle_alpha   90.00
_cell.angle_beta   90.00
_cell.angle_gamma   90.00
#
_symmetry.space_group_name_H-M   'P 1'
#
loop_
_entity.id
_entity.type
_entity.pdbx_description
1 polymer ?
#
loop_
_entity_poly.entity_id
_entity_poly.type
_entity_poly.pdbx_seq_one_letter_code
_entity_poly.pdbx_strand_id
1 'polypeptide(L)'
;MPAEITTDLEFPQREAAFFYGLFLRGHSAERLRQDIEVPPAVLAKWHREVEREPHLRDMLGRMVEYRRHVLAIFDTLIGCEVQNRRVQ
;
A
#
# COMPACT_ATOMS: atom_id res chain seq x y z
N MET A 1 4.17 4.16 -28.42
CA MET A 1 3.62 2.86 -28.04
C MET A 1 2.73 2.99 -26.83
N PRO A 2 1.57 2.40 -26.88
CA PRO A 2 0.66 2.50 -25.73
C PRO A 2 1.24 1.89 -24.46
N ALA A 3 2.13 0.93 -24.58
CA ALA A 3 2.71 0.29 -23.41
C ALA A 3 3.50 1.26 -22.56
N GLU A 4 4.06 2.28 -23.15
CA GLU A 4 4.86 3.23 -22.40
C GLU A 4 4.03 4.06 -21.46
N ILE A 5 2.79 4.30 -21.81
CA ILE A 5 1.92 5.10 -20.95
C ILE A 5 1.71 4.41 -19.62
N THR A 6 1.59 3.09 -19.64
CA THR A 6 1.33 2.34 -18.43
C THR A 6 2.55 2.17 -17.57
N THR A 7 3.75 2.42 -18.10
CA THR A 7 4.97 2.28 -17.33
C THR A 7 5.31 3.53 -16.52
N ASP A 8 4.56 4.61 -16.68
CA ASP A 8 4.79 5.82 -15.92
C ASP A 8 4.58 5.60 -14.43
N LEU A 9 3.72 4.66 -14.07
CA LEU A 9 3.46 4.33 -12.68
C LEU A 9 3.81 2.87 -12.43
N GLU A 10 4.66 2.64 -11.44
CA GLU A 10 4.95 1.30 -11.00
C GLU A 10 3.78 0.74 -10.19
N PHE A 11 3.81 -0.55 -9.92
CA PHE A 11 2.71 -1.20 -9.24
C PHE A 11 2.36 -0.59 -7.88
N PRO A 12 3.34 -0.26 -7.02
CA PRO A 12 2.96 0.36 -5.75
C PRO A 12 2.25 1.69 -5.93
N GLN A 13 2.68 2.50 -6.90
CA GLN A 13 2.03 3.77 -7.16
C GLN A 13 0.61 3.58 -7.69
N ARG A 14 0.40 2.57 -8.50
CA ARG A 14 -0.94 2.28 -9.02
C ARG A 14 -1.89 1.88 -7.92
N GLU A 15 -1.44 1.01 -7.03
CA GLU A 15 -2.28 0.58 -5.92
C GLU A 15 -2.58 1.73 -4.98
N ALA A 16 -1.57 2.53 -4.67
CA ALA A 16 -1.77 3.69 -3.82
C ALA A 16 -2.77 4.66 -4.45
N ALA A 17 -2.67 4.86 -5.77
CA ALA A 17 -3.60 5.73 -6.48
C ALA A 17 -5.02 5.18 -6.44
N PHE A 18 -5.18 3.87 -6.53
CA PHE A 18 -6.48 3.23 -6.42
C PHE A 18 -7.11 3.53 -5.05
N PHE A 19 -6.36 3.32 -3.98
CA PHE A 19 -6.85 3.61 -2.64
C PHE A 19 -7.11 5.10 -2.44
N TYR A 20 -6.26 5.94 -3.02
CA TYR A 20 -6.47 7.37 -2.96
C TYR A 20 -7.78 7.76 -3.65
N GLY A 21 -8.09 7.12 -4.78
CA GLY A 21 -9.36 7.32 -5.44
C GLY A 21 -10.55 6.98 -4.57
N LEU A 22 -10.44 5.90 -3.80
CA LEU A 22 -11.49 5.55 -2.85
C LEU A 22 -11.61 6.60 -1.75
N PHE A 23 -10.49 7.13 -1.28
CA PHE A 23 -10.51 8.19 -0.29
C PHE A 23 -11.25 9.42 -0.83
N LEU A 24 -10.99 9.79 -2.07
CA LEU A 24 -11.66 10.93 -2.68
C LEU A 24 -13.15 10.71 -2.84
N ARG A 25 -13.59 9.47 -2.89
CA ARG A 25 -15.00 9.11 -2.97
C ARG A 25 -15.68 9.07 -1.61
N GLY A 26 -14.95 9.32 -0.53
CA GLY A 26 -15.51 9.40 0.80
C GLY A 26 -15.19 8.27 1.73
N HIS A 27 -14.35 7.32 1.30
CA HIS A 27 -13.93 6.25 2.20
C HIS A 27 -12.95 6.78 3.26
N SER A 28 -13.03 6.22 4.45
CA SER A 28 -12.18 6.63 5.55
C SER A 28 -10.72 6.30 5.28
N ALA A 29 -9.82 7.28 5.46
CA ALA A 29 -8.39 7.05 5.29
C ALA A 29 -7.89 5.98 6.25
N GLU A 30 -8.40 5.99 7.48
CA GLU A 30 -7.99 5.01 8.48
C GLU A 30 -8.37 3.60 8.06
N ARG A 31 -9.59 3.44 7.54
CA ARG A 31 -10.04 2.13 7.07
C ARG A 31 -9.20 1.67 5.88
N LEU A 32 -8.88 2.58 4.97
CA LEU A 32 -8.07 2.24 3.81
C LEU A 32 -6.66 1.84 4.21
N ARG A 33 -6.10 2.51 5.22
CA ARG A 33 -4.79 2.12 5.74
C ARG A 33 -4.80 0.69 6.26
N GLN A 34 -5.88 0.32 6.96
CA GLN A 34 -6.00 -1.05 7.46
C GLN A 34 -6.08 -2.06 6.32
N ASP A 35 -6.72 -1.69 5.22
CA ASP A 35 -6.81 -2.56 4.06
C ASP A 35 -5.46 -2.71 3.34
N ILE A 36 -4.64 -1.67 3.38
CA ILE A 36 -3.32 -1.69 2.73
C ILE A 36 -2.31 -2.48 3.56
N GLU A 37 -2.32 -2.29 4.87
CA GLU A 37 -1.36 -2.94 5.75
C GLU A 37 -1.61 -4.42 5.90
N VAL A 38 -0.55 -5.17 6.14
CA VAL A 38 -0.70 -6.57 6.50
C VAL A 38 -1.12 -6.63 7.97
N PRO A 39 -2.26 -7.24 8.28
CA PRO A 39 -2.73 -7.30 9.66
C PRO A 39 -1.74 -8.01 10.57
N PRO A 40 -1.64 -7.59 11.85
CA PRO A 40 -0.68 -8.22 12.77
C PRO A 40 -0.87 -9.73 12.92
N ALA A 41 -2.11 -10.22 12.88
CA ALA A 41 -2.36 -11.64 12.98
C ALA A 41 -1.80 -12.40 11.79
N VAL A 42 -1.89 -11.80 10.61
CA VAL A 42 -1.32 -12.39 9.39
C VAL A 42 0.20 -12.37 9.44
N LEU A 43 0.78 -11.27 9.93
CA LEU A 43 2.25 -11.19 10.09
C LEU A 43 2.74 -12.28 11.04
N ALA A 44 2.05 -12.49 12.13
CA ALA A 44 2.42 -13.54 13.08
C ALA A 44 2.35 -14.91 12.43
N LYS A 45 1.31 -15.15 11.64
CA LYS A 45 1.18 -16.40 10.92
C LYS A 45 2.32 -16.60 9.93
N TRP A 46 2.69 -15.54 9.21
CA TRP A 46 3.78 -15.60 8.25
C TRP A 46 5.12 -15.89 8.94
N HIS A 47 5.35 -15.29 10.10
CA HIS A 47 6.57 -15.55 10.85
C HIS A 47 6.66 -17.04 11.23
N ARG A 48 5.55 -17.64 11.65
CA ARG A 48 5.54 -19.07 11.97
C ARG A 48 5.80 -19.91 10.73
N GLU A 49 5.23 -19.50 9.59
CA GLU A 49 5.47 -20.23 8.35
C GLU A 49 6.93 -20.17 7.92
N VAL A 50 7.59 -19.02 8.11
CA VAL A 50 9.01 -18.88 7.79
C VAL A 50 9.85 -19.77 8.67
N GLU A 51 9.46 -19.94 9.94
CA GLU A 51 10.17 -20.85 10.83
C GLU A 51 10.11 -22.29 10.36
N ARG A 52 8.95 -22.68 9.83
CA ARG A 52 8.78 -24.03 9.31
C ARG A 52 9.41 -24.20 7.94
N GLU A 53 9.33 -23.18 7.11
CA GLU A 53 9.85 -23.22 5.74
C GLU A 53 10.65 -21.96 5.45
N PRO A 54 11.94 -21.97 5.85
CA PRO A 54 12.76 -20.76 5.73
C PRO A 54 12.88 -20.19 4.33
N HIS A 55 12.67 -21.01 3.31
CA HIS A 55 12.77 -20.52 1.92
C HIS A 55 11.68 -19.50 1.58
N LEU A 56 10.62 -19.41 2.41
CA LEU A 56 9.56 -18.42 2.18
C LEU A 56 9.93 -17.02 2.66
N ARG A 57 11.05 -16.90 3.40
CA ARG A 57 11.41 -15.62 4.02
C ARG A 57 11.47 -14.47 3.02
N ASP A 58 12.18 -14.69 1.93
CA ASP A 58 12.39 -13.61 0.95
C ASP A 58 11.08 -13.19 0.30
N MET A 59 10.25 -14.15 -0.07
CA MET A 59 8.98 -13.86 -0.71
C MET A 59 8.06 -13.10 0.22
N LEU A 60 7.91 -13.57 1.46
CA LEU A 60 7.02 -12.92 2.41
C LEU A 60 7.53 -11.55 2.80
N GLY A 61 8.87 -11.41 2.91
CA GLY A 61 9.47 -10.11 3.18
C GLY A 61 9.17 -9.09 2.09
N ARG A 62 9.23 -9.53 0.84
CA ARG A 62 8.90 -8.63 -0.28
C ARG A 62 7.44 -8.22 -0.26
N MET A 63 6.55 -9.13 0.13
CA MET A 63 5.14 -8.81 0.22
C MET A 63 4.88 -7.76 1.30
N VAL A 64 5.53 -7.88 2.44
CA VAL A 64 5.39 -6.89 3.51
C VAL A 64 5.95 -5.55 3.06
N GLU A 65 7.14 -5.55 2.44
CA GLU A 65 7.74 -4.32 1.94
C GLU A 65 6.88 -3.64 0.89
N TYR A 66 6.30 -4.43 0.01
CA TYR A 66 5.41 -3.89 -1.01
C TYR A 66 4.23 -3.16 -0.38
N ARG A 67 3.60 -3.79 0.61
CA ARG A 67 2.46 -3.17 1.29
C ARG A 67 2.87 -1.90 2.03
N ARG A 68 4.03 -1.90 2.66
CA ARG A 68 4.54 -0.70 3.31
C ARG A 68 4.79 0.42 2.32
N HIS A 69 5.29 0.07 1.14
CA HIS A 69 5.55 1.07 0.11
C HIS A 69 4.24 1.68 -0.38
N VAL A 70 3.24 0.84 -0.61
CA VAL A 70 1.91 1.33 -1.02
C VAL A 70 1.36 2.29 0.05
N LEU A 71 1.49 1.90 1.31
CA LEU A 71 0.98 2.72 2.41
C LEU A 71 1.70 4.07 2.48
N ALA A 72 3.01 4.08 2.30
CA ALA A 72 3.78 5.33 2.34
C ALA A 72 3.35 6.29 1.24
N ILE A 73 3.13 5.76 0.04
CA ILE A 73 2.66 6.59 -1.08
C ILE A 73 1.25 7.10 -0.80
N PHE A 74 0.39 6.22 -0.32
CA PHE A 74 -0.98 6.61 0.03
C PHE A 74 -0.99 7.73 1.06
N ASP A 75 -0.18 7.60 2.12
CA ASP A 75 -0.12 8.63 3.16
C ASP A 75 0.39 9.95 2.60
N THR A 76 1.32 9.92 1.68
CA THR A 76 1.81 11.13 1.03
C THR A 76 0.68 11.81 0.24
N LEU A 77 -0.09 11.02 -0.50
CA LEU A 77 -1.20 11.57 -1.28
C LEU A 77 -2.26 12.18 -0.37
N ILE A 78 -2.58 11.49 0.74
CA ILE A 78 -3.54 12.01 1.70
C ILE A 78 -3.05 13.32 2.31
N GLY A 79 -1.77 13.38 2.66
CA GLY A 79 -1.18 14.61 3.22
C GLY A 79 -1.28 15.78 2.28
N CYS A 80 -1.01 15.55 1.00
CA CYS A 80 -1.13 16.61 0.00
C CYS A 80 -2.56 17.09 -0.14
N GLU A 81 -3.51 16.16 -0.13
CA GLU A 81 -4.92 16.53 -0.26
C GLU A 81 -5.40 17.36 0.92
N VAL A 82 -5.01 16.97 2.13
CA VAL A 82 -5.39 17.72 3.33
C VAL A 82 -4.80 19.11 3.29
N GLN A 83 -3.54 19.26 2.88
CA GLN A 83 -2.92 20.56 2.76
C GLN A 83 -3.62 21.44 1.74
N ASN A 84 -3.99 20.86 0.60
CA ASN A 84 -4.69 21.62 -0.43
C ASN A 84 -6.02 22.16 0.09
N ARG A 85 -6.72 21.37 0.87
CA ARG A 85 -8.00 21.80 1.44
C ARG A 85 -7.83 22.93 2.44
N ARG A 86 -6.71 22.89 3.17
CA ARG A 86 -6.44 23.94 4.16
C ARG A 86 -6.12 25.28 3.51
N VAL A 87 -5.42 25.22 2.37
CA VAL A 87 -5.04 26.45 1.68
C VAL A 87 -6.26 27.14 1.09
N GLN A 88 -7.23 26.37 0.67
CA GLN A 88 -8.45 26.93 0.11
C GLN A 88 -9.41 27.34 1.21
#